data_087874291a0d47ef202f400dfd6f761e
#
_entry.id   087874291a0d47ef202f400dfd6f761e
#
_cell.length_a   1.000
_cell.length_b   1.000
_cell.length_c   1.000
_cell.angle_alpha   90.00
_cell.angle_beta   90.00
_cell.angle_gamma   90.00
#
_symmetry.space_group_name_H-M   'P 1'
#
loop_
_entity.id
_entity.type
_entity.pdbx_description
1 polymer ?
#
loop_
_entity_poly.entity_id
_entity_poly.type
_entity_poly.pdbx_seq_one_letter_code
_entity_poly.pdbx_strand_id
1 'polypeptide(L)'
;MKQYLDLLQYILDHGVQKGDRTGTGTISVFGYQMRFDLQEGFPLVTTKKVHLKSIIHELLWLLSGDTNIKYLHDNKVSIWDEWADANGDLGPVYGAQWRNWNNEGIDQIKEVIESIKSNPNSRRHIVTAWNPSVLPDEHEKDFSANVAAGKAALPPCHAFFQFYVADGKLSCQLYQRSADVFLGVPFNIASYALLTMMVAQVCGLQPGEFVHTFGDVHIYNNLIEQVKTQLSREPRPLPTMKINPEIKDIFAFKYEDFTLENYDPYPAIKGEVSV
;
A
#
# COMPACT_ATOMS: atom_id res chain seq x y z
N MET A 1 8.59 -13.56 -6.02
CA MET A 1 7.14 -13.41 -5.79
C MET A 1 6.44 -14.70 -5.35
N LYS A 2 7.22 -15.75 -5.03
CA LYS A 2 6.64 -17.02 -4.50
C LYS A 2 5.86 -16.79 -3.20
N GLN A 3 6.36 -15.97 -2.29
CA GLN A 3 5.68 -15.65 -1.01
C GLN A 3 4.23 -15.18 -1.19
N TYR A 4 3.95 -14.41 -2.24
CA TYR A 4 2.60 -13.95 -2.56
C TYR A 4 1.71 -15.09 -3.06
N LEU A 5 2.22 -15.98 -3.91
CA LEU A 5 1.47 -17.15 -4.37
C LEU A 5 1.23 -18.15 -3.20
N ASP A 6 2.23 -18.32 -2.32
CA ASP A 6 2.08 -19.14 -1.12
C ASP A 6 0.96 -18.60 -0.20
N LEU A 7 0.81 -17.28 -0.07
CA LEU A 7 -0.31 -16.68 0.65
C LEU A 7 -1.65 -16.96 -0.02
N LEU A 8 -1.76 -16.80 -1.35
CA LEU A 8 -2.99 -17.12 -2.08
C LEU A 8 -3.42 -18.58 -1.86
N GLN A 9 -2.47 -19.51 -1.98
CA GLN A 9 -2.72 -20.93 -1.75
C GLN A 9 -3.09 -21.21 -0.30
N TYR A 10 -2.37 -20.59 0.65
CA TYR A 10 -2.64 -20.74 2.07
C TYR A 10 -4.06 -20.34 2.46
N ILE A 11 -4.58 -19.24 1.90
CA ILE A 11 -5.95 -18.79 2.14
C ILE A 11 -6.97 -19.79 1.58
N LEU A 12 -6.74 -20.31 0.37
CA LEU A 12 -7.64 -21.33 -0.21
C LEU A 12 -7.69 -22.63 0.61
N ASP A 13 -6.55 -23.04 1.19
CA ASP A 13 -6.42 -24.30 1.92
C ASP A 13 -6.88 -24.20 3.38
N HIS A 14 -6.71 -23.06 4.03
CA HIS A 14 -6.88 -22.91 5.48
C HIS A 14 -7.89 -21.82 5.87
N GLY A 15 -8.36 -21.00 4.92
CA GLY A 15 -9.26 -19.90 5.18
C GLY A 15 -10.67 -20.38 5.58
N VAL A 16 -11.34 -19.55 6.36
CA VAL A 16 -12.72 -19.76 6.76
C VAL A 16 -13.65 -18.83 5.98
N GLN A 17 -14.85 -19.30 5.69
CA GLN A 17 -15.88 -18.48 5.07
C GLN A 17 -16.38 -17.42 6.06
N LYS A 18 -16.38 -16.17 5.63
CA LYS A 18 -16.86 -15.02 6.39
C LYS A 18 -17.79 -14.16 5.56
N GLY A 19 -18.82 -13.60 6.19
CA GLY A 19 -19.53 -12.45 5.65
C GLY A 19 -18.68 -11.19 5.74
N ASP A 20 -18.99 -10.20 4.91
CA ASP A 20 -18.36 -8.90 4.89
C ASP A 20 -19.38 -7.79 4.65
N ARG A 21 -18.97 -6.52 4.77
CA ARG A 21 -19.82 -5.35 4.58
C ARG A 21 -20.46 -5.28 3.18
N THR A 22 -19.75 -5.75 2.16
CA THR A 22 -20.21 -5.71 0.76
C THR A 22 -21.26 -6.79 0.45
N GLY A 23 -21.41 -7.81 1.29
CA GLY A 23 -22.30 -8.94 1.05
C GLY A 23 -21.76 -9.97 0.06
N THR A 24 -20.57 -9.76 -0.51
CA THR A 24 -19.91 -10.71 -1.44
C THR A 24 -19.46 -11.98 -0.73
N GLY A 25 -19.04 -11.87 0.52
CA GLY A 25 -18.42 -12.93 1.30
C GLY A 25 -16.95 -13.15 0.92
N THR A 26 -16.20 -13.70 1.87
CA THR A 26 -14.76 -13.92 1.73
C THR A 26 -14.33 -15.28 2.27
N ILE A 27 -13.21 -15.79 1.74
CA ILE A 27 -12.39 -16.80 2.40
C ILE A 27 -11.26 -16.06 3.10
N SER A 28 -11.11 -16.17 4.41
CA SER A 28 -10.24 -15.34 5.22
C SER A 28 -9.36 -16.14 6.17
N VAL A 29 -8.13 -15.68 6.37
CA VAL A 29 -7.26 -16.11 7.48
C VAL A 29 -6.90 -14.89 8.33
N PHE A 30 -6.63 -15.11 9.62
CA PHE A 30 -6.21 -14.06 10.53
C PHE A 30 -4.74 -14.23 10.92
N GLY A 31 -3.94 -13.25 10.56
CA GLY A 31 -2.50 -13.25 10.80
C GLY A 31 -1.71 -14.02 9.73
N TYR A 32 -0.90 -13.28 8.98
CA TYR A 32 0.09 -13.83 8.04
C TYR A 32 1.22 -12.83 7.86
N GLN A 33 2.40 -13.29 7.43
CA GLN A 33 3.52 -12.40 7.15
C GLN A 33 4.28 -12.87 5.91
N MET A 34 4.63 -11.92 5.04
CA MET A 34 5.54 -12.12 3.90
C MET A 34 6.78 -11.24 4.06
N ARG A 35 7.91 -11.67 3.47
CA ARG A 35 9.15 -10.91 3.41
C ARG A 35 9.67 -10.83 1.99
N PHE A 36 10.17 -9.66 1.60
CA PHE A 36 10.73 -9.38 0.29
C PHE A 36 12.09 -8.71 0.48
N ASP A 37 13.17 -9.36 0.07
CA ASP A 37 14.49 -8.75 0.01
C ASP A 37 14.55 -7.81 -1.20
N LEU A 38 14.68 -6.51 -0.93
CA LEU A 38 14.70 -5.49 -1.98
C LEU A 38 16.05 -5.47 -2.74
N GLN A 39 17.04 -6.22 -2.31
CA GLN A 39 18.28 -6.44 -3.04
C GLN A 39 18.12 -7.46 -4.17
N GLU A 40 17.13 -8.35 -4.09
CA GLU A 40 16.82 -9.35 -5.13
C GLU A 40 16.06 -8.78 -6.32
N GLY A 41 15.48 -7.60 -6.20
CA GLY A 41 14.69 -6.93 -7.21
C GLY A 41 13.46 -6.23 -6.64
N PHE A 42 12.71 -5.56 -7.52
CA PHE A 42 11.50 -4.86 -7.12
C PHE A 42 10.31 -5.84 -7.07
N PRO A 43 9.63 -6.00 -5.92
CA PRO A 43 8.60 -7.02 -5.74
C PRO A 43 7.27 -6.64 -6.40
N LEU A 44 7.28 -6.52 -7.73
CA LEU A 44 6.10 -6.34 -8.56
C LEU A 44 5.64 -7.70 -9.09
N VAL A 45 4.39 -8.04 -8.85
CA VAL A 45 3.80 -9.33 -9.26
C VAL A 45 3.97 -9.55 -10.75
N THR A 46 4.47 -10.73 -11.15
CA THR A 46 4.69 -11.14 -12.55
C THR A 46 3.65 -12.14 -13.05
N THR A 47 2.94 -12.83 -12.16
CA THR A 47 1.89 -13.79 -12.52
C THR A 47 0.60 -13.14 -13.04
N LYS A 48 0.46 -11.84 -12.90
CA LYS A 48 -0.45 -10.97 -13.65
C LYS A 48 0.16 -9.59 -13.80
N LYS A 49 -0.20 -8.88 -14.86
CA LYS A 49 0.23 -7.48 -15.04
C LYS A 49 -0.43 -6.58 -14.02
N VAL A 50 0.37 -5.77 -13.32
CA VAL A 50 -0.05 -4.75 -12.36
C VAL A 50 0.20 -3.36 -12.94
N HIS A 51 -0.70 -2.41 -12.68
CA HIS A 51 -0.64 -1.07 -13.24
C HIS A 51 0.24 -0.15 -12.37
N LEU A 52 1.56 -0.24 -12.57
CA LEU A 52 2.56 0.49 -11.79
C LEU A 52 2.35 2.01 -11.78
N LYS A 53 1.86 2.59 -12.88
CA LYS A 53 1.58 4.03 -12.96
C LYS A 53 0.63 4.49 -11.84
N SER A 54 -0.45 3.74 -11.60
CA SER A 54 -1.39 4.06 -10.51
C SER A 54 -0.72 3.97 -9.15
N ILE A 55 0.14 2.97 -8.93
CA ILE A 55 0.86 2.78 -7.66
C ILE A 55 1.78 3.97 -7.37
N ILE A 56 2.57 4.40 -8.36
CA ILE A 56 3.49 5.54 -8.19
C ILE A 56 2.71 6.82 -7.90
N HIS A 57 1.69 7.13 -8.71
CA HIS A 57 0.90 8.36 -8.50
C HIS A 57 0.15 8.34 -7.17
N GLU A 58 -0.41 7.20 -6.75
CA GLU A 58 -1.03 7.06 -5.44
C GLU A 58 -0.03 7.35 -4.32
N LEU A 59 1.17 6.74 -4.36
CA LEU A 59 2.19 6.97 -3.35
C LEU A 59 2.64 8.44 -3.28
N LEU A 60 2.85 9.09 -4.43
CA LEU A 60 3.19 10.51 -4.48
C LEU A 60 2.06 11.39 -3.93
N TRP A 61 0.81 11.05 -4.24
CA TRP A 61 -0.37 11.73 -3.71
C TRP A 61 -0.49 11.57 -2.18
N LEU A 62 -0.28 10.37 -1.64
CA LEU A 62 -0.24 10.14 -0.18
C LEU A 62 0.89 10.95 0.48
N LEU A 63 2.08 10.99 -0.11
CA LEU A 63 3.22 11.75 0.38
C LEU A 63 3.00 13.27 0.30
N SER A 64 2.15 13.75 -0.59
CA SER A 64 1.79 15.18 -0.64
C SER A 64 0.87 15.60 0.52
N GLY A 65 0.20 14.65 1.18
CA GLY A 65 -0.79 14.93 2.22
C GLY A 65 -2.16 15.32 1.68
N ASP A 66 -2.35 15.26 0.36
CA ASP A 66 -3.62 15.59 -0.30
C ASP A 66 -4.66 14.49 -0.04
N THR A 67 -5.94 14.89 0.03
CA THR A 67 -7.10 14.01 0.22
C THR A 67 -8.09 14.10 -0.93
N ASN A 68 -7.85 14.99 -1.89
CA ASN A 68 -8.68 15.16 -3.07
C ASN A 68 -8.11 14.38 -4.25
N ILE A 69 -8.97 13.65 -4.96
CA ILE A 69 -8.56 12.78 -6.08
C ILE A 69 -8.22 13.54 -7.37
N LYS A 70 -8.31 14.87 -7.37
CA LYS A 70 -8.02 15.67 -8.56
C LYS A 70 -6.64 15.38 -9.16
N TYR A 71 -5.59 15.31 -8.31
CA TYR A 71 -4.23 14.95 -8.76
C TYR A 71 -4.21 13.58 -9.45
N LEU A 72 -4.92 12.61 -8.90
CA LEU A 72 -5.02 11.26 -9.48
C LEU A 72 -5.71 11.31 -10.86
N HIS A 73 -6.83 12.03 -10.99
CA HIS A 73 -7.55 12.23 -12.25
C HIS A 73 -6.70 12.94 -13.31
N ASP A 74 -5.99 14.00 -12.94
CA ASP A 74 -5.09 14.71 -13.85
C ASP A 74 -4.02 13.78 -14.43
N ASN A 75 -3.67 12.72 -13.70
CA ASN A 75 -2.73 11.67 -14.10
C ASN A 75 -3.40 10.39 -14.65
N LYS A 76 -4.72 10.41 -14.88
CA LYS A 76 -5.51 9.27 -15.40
C LYS A 76 -5.46 8.05 -14.47
N VAL A 77 -5.56 8.27 -13.18
CA VAL A 77 -5.67 7.27 -12.13
C VAL A 77 -7.04 7.40 -11.47
N SER A 78 -7.81 6.31 -11.43
CA SER A 78 -9.21 6.28 -11.00
C SER A 78 -9.46 5.32 -9.83
N ILE A 79 -8.41 4.85 -9.16
CA ILE A 79 -8.50 3.80 -8.15
C ILE A 79 -9.20 4.24 -6.85
N TRP A 80 -9.53 5.52 -6.71
CA TRP A 80 -10.22 6.10 -5.56
C TRP A 80 -11.59 6.69 -5.87
N ASP A 81 -12.04 6.64 -7.14
CA ASP A 81 -13.26 7.29 -7.61
C ASP A 81 -14.52 6.85 -6.85
N GLU A 82 -14.60 5.58 -6.48
CA GLU A 82 -15.78 4.98 -5.84
C GLU A 82 -16.03 5.47 -4.41
N TRP A 83 -15.01 6.07 -3.77
CA TRP A 83 -15.08 6.51 -2.38
C TRP A 83 -15.05 8.03 -2.19
N ALA A 84 -14.79 8.78 -3.25
CA ALA A 84 -14.73 10.23 -3.20
C ALA A 84 -16.15 10.84 -3.21
N ASP A 85 -16.31 11.96 -2.52
CA ASP A 85 -17.53 12.76 -2.58
C ASP A 85 -17.69 13.48 -3.93
N ALA A 86 -18.76 14.24 -4.11
CA ALA A 86 -19.04 14.98 -5.34
C ALA A 86 -17.98 16.04 -5.69
N ASN A 87 -17.15 16.46 -4.73
CA ASN A 87 -16.04 17.40 -4.91
C ASN A 87 -14.71 16.68 -5.12
N GLY A 88 -14.70 15.35 -5.10
CA GLY A 88 -13.49 14.53 -5.20
C GLY A 88 -12.71 14.41 -3.87
N ASP A 89 -13.33 14.73 -2.73
CA ASP A 89 -12.68 14.64 -1.43
C ASP A 89 -12.95 13.29 -0.75
N LEU A 90 -11.96 12.80 -0.01
CA LEU A 90 -12.00 11.54 0.74
C LEU A 90 -11.96 11.77 2.26
N GLY A 91 -11.99 13.03 2.71
CA GLY A 91 -11.76 13.35 4.11
C GLY A 91 -10.33 13.01 4.56
N PRO A 92 -10.06 13.00 5.86
CA PRO A 92 -8.71 12.90 6.40
C PRO A 92 -8.12 11.46 6.31
N VAL A 93 -8.03 10.91 5.08
CA VAL A 93 -7.42 9.61 4.77
C VAL A 93 -5.90 9.66 4.88
N TYR A 94 -5.24 8.55 4.75
CA TYR A 94 -3.80 8.26 4.84
C TYR A 94 -2.84 9.45 4.78
N GLY A 95 -2.81 10.17 3.65
CA GLY A 95 -1.88 11.28 3.41
C GLY A 95 -2.04 12.42 4.40
N ALA A 96 -3.29 12.77 4.78
CA ALA A 96 -3.56 13.77 5.79
C ALA A 96 -2.97 13.35 7.15
N GLN A 97 -3.14 12.08 7.55
CA GLN A 97 -2.58 11.58 8.81
C GLN A 97 -1.05 11.51 8.77
N TRP A 98 -0.45 11.15 7.64
CA TRP A 98 1.00 11.07 7.49
C TRP A 98 1.68 12.43 7.56
N ARG A 99 1.04 13.49 7.00
CA ARG A 99 1.65 14.79 6.77
C ARG A 99 1.18 15.91 7.71
N ASN A 100 0.02 15.72 8.32
CA ASN A 100 -0.56 16.68 9.25
C ASN A 100 -1.54 15.97 10.19
N TRP A 101 -1.00 15.12 11.06
CA TRP A 101 -1.77 14.31 11.99
C TRP A 101 -2.83 15.16 12.70
N ASN A 102 -4.09 14.75 12.56
CA ASN A 102 -5.24 15.37 13.22
C ASN A 102 -5.34 16.91 13.05
N ASN A 103 -4.75 17.47 11.97
CA ASN A 103 -4.59 18.93 11.77
C ASN A 103 -3.79 19.65 12.87
N GLU A 104 -2.92 18.95 13.59
CA GLU A 104 -2.10 19.50 14.68
C GLU A 104 -0.68 19.91 14.23
N GLY A 105 -0.39 19.85 12.93
CA GLY A 105 0.92 20.24 12.37
C GLY A 105 2.01 19.18 12.53
N ILE A 106 1.67 17.94 12.93
CA ILE A 106 2.62 16.84 13.09
C ILE A 106 2.80 16.15 11.75
N ASP A 107 3.98 16.30 11.14
CA ASP A 107 4.37 15.64 9.89
C ASP A 107 5.19 14.38 10.19
N GLN A 108 4.49 13.24 10.29
CA GLN A 108 5.10 11.96 10.64
C GLN A 108 6.16 11.50 9.63
N ILE A 109 5.98 11.78 8.33
CA ILE A 109 6.96 11.40 7.27
C ILE A 109 8.24 12.21 7.44
N LYS A 110 8.14 13.52 7.65
CA LYS A 110 9.31 14.37 7.88
C LYS A 110 10.04 13.95 9.15
N GLU A 111 9.31 13.79 10.25
CA GLU A 111 9.89 13.42 11.54
C GLU A 111 10.58 12.06 11.52
N VAL A 112 10.00 11.05 10.87
CA VAL A 112 10.61 9.72 10.80
C VAL A 112 11.91 9.75 9.97
N ILE A 113 11.97 10.51 8.87
CA ILE A 113 13.17 10.68 8.06
C ILE A 113 14.28 11.40 8.84
N GLU A 114 13.95 12.47 9.55
CA GLU A 114 14.88 13.18 10.42
C GLU A 114 15.39 12.27 11.54
N SER A 115 14.52 11.47 12.13
CA SER A 115 14.89 10.48 13.16
C SER A 115 15.78 9.37 12.62
N ILE A 116 15.53 8.83 11.43
CA ILE A 116 16.40 7.82 10.79
C ILE A 116 17.80 8.40 10.56
N LYS A 117 17.90 9.64 10.10
CA LYS A 117 19.21 10.30 9.85
C LYS A 117 19.98 10.59 11.13
N SER A 118 19.32 11.07 12.17
CA SER A 118 19.95 11.52 13.41
C SER A 118 20.14 10.42 14.45
N ASN A 119 19.25 9.43 14.50
CA ASN A 119 19.24 8.33 15.44
C ASN A 119 18.75 7.02 14.79
N PRO A 120 19.54 6.40 13.91
CA PRO A 120 19.13 5.20 13.16
C PRO A 120 18.80 4.00 14.05
N ASN A 121 19.30 3.96 15.27
CA ASN A 121 19.04 2.88 16.24
C ASN A 121 17.73 3.04 17.02
N SER A 122 16.97 4.10 16.78
CA SER A 122 15.66 4.30 17.42
C SER A 122 14.70 3.16 17.06
N ARG A 123 13.87 2.79 18.03
CA ARG A 123 12.76 1.84 17.85
C ARG A 123 11.43 2.54 17.61
N ARG A 124 11.46 3.85 17.36
CA ARG A 124 10.31 4.75 17.26
C ARG A 124 10.08 5.27 15.84
N HIS A 125 10.70 4.67 14.82
CA HIS A 125 10.50 5.01 13.41
C HIS A 125 9.16 4.50 12.91
N ILE A 126 8.06 5.03 13.43
CA ILE A 126 6.68 4.59 13.15
C ILE A 126 5.92 5.73 12.48
N VAL A 127 5.12 5.38 11.48
CA VAL A 127 4.10 6.24 10.85
C VAL A 127 2.77 5.52 10.94
N THR A 128 1.74 6.20 11.42
CA THR A 128 0.39 5.63 11.55
C THR A 128 -0.64 6.45 10.80
N ALA A 129 -1.56 5.75 10.12
CA ALA A 129 -2.76 6.35 9.54
C ALA A 129 -4.00 6.06 10.40
N TRP A 130 -3.91 5.14 11.38
CA TRP A 130 -5.03 4.78 12.23
C TRP A 130 -5.25 5.84 13.31
N ASN A 131 -6.22 6.72 13.06
CA ASN A 131 -6.63 7.77 13.96
C ASN A 131 -8.09 7.58 14.38
N PRO A 132 -8.37 7.08 15.60
CA PRO A 132 -9.73 6.82 16.05
C PRO A 132 -10.67 8.03 16.02
N SER A 133 -10.14 9.25 16.08
CA SER A 133 -10.97 10.47 16.09
C SER A 133 -11.62 10.78 14.74
N VAL A 134 -11.08 10.22 13.64
CA VAL A 134 -11.56 10.48 12.27
C VAL A 134 -12.05 9.22 11.54
N LEU A 135 -12.16 8.09 12.23
CA LEU A 135 -12.74 6.89 11.62
C LEU A 135 -14.18 7.15 11.18
N PRO A 136 -14.59 6.60 10.01
CA PRO A 136 -15.97 6.68 9.56
C PRO A 136 -16.91 5.93 10.50
N ASP A 137 -18.18 6.32 10.51
CA ASP A 137 -19.23 5.56 11.19
C ASP A 137 -19.46 4.24 10.41
N GLU A 138 -19.36 3.12 11.10
CA GLU A 138 -19.56 1.78 10.50
C GLU A 138 -21.02 1.54 10.04
N HIS A 139 -21.97 2.29 10.57
CA HIS A 139 -23.39 2.19 10.21
C HIS A 139 -23.77 3.11 9.05
N GLU A 140 -22.93 4.10 8.74
CA GLU A 140 -23.14 5.00 7.60
C GLU A 140 -22.58 4.36 6.30
N LYS A 141 -23.47 4.12 5.34
CA LYS A 141 -23.13 3.51 4.05
C LYS A 141 -22.70 4.52 3.00
N ASP A 142 -23.08 5.79 3.19
CA ASP A 142 -22.70 6.87 2.29
C ASP A 142 -21.34 7.45 2.70
N PHE A 143 -20.33 7.19 1.88
CA PHE A 143 -18.98 7.72 2.09
C PHE A 143 -18.96 9.25 2.15
N SER A 144 -19.81 9.91 1.34
CA SER A 144 -19.93 11.38 1.31
C SER A 144 -20.46 11.95 2.62
N ALA A 145 -21.37 11.23 3.31
CA ALA A 145 -21.87 11.63 4.62
C ALA A 145 -20.76 11.57 5.68
N ASN A 146 -19.90 10.57 5.66
CA ASN A 146 -18.73 10.50 6.52
C ASN A 146 -17.77 11.68 6.25
N VAL A 147 -17.47 11.97 4.99
CA VAL A 147 -16.61 13.10 4.60
C VAL A 147 -17.21 14.43 5.07
N ALA A 148 -18.50 14.65 4.86
CA ALA A 148 -19.21 15.85 5.32
C ALA A 148 -19.18 16.01 6.86
N ALA A 149 -19.12 14.90 7.60
CA ALA A 149 -18.96 14.90 9.06
C ALA A 149 -17.49 15.07 9.53
N GLY A 150 -16.55 15.33 8.62
CA GLY A 150 -15.12 15.47 8.93
C GLY A 150 -14.41 14.14 9.22
N LYS A 151 -15.00 13.03 8.78
CA LYS A 151 -14.43 11.69 8.92
C LYS A 151 -13.77 11.24 7.60
N ALA A 152 -12.92 10.24 7.66
CA ALA A 152 -12.39 9.60 6.48
C ALA A 152 -13.50 8.84 5.73
N ALA A 153 -13.44 8.80 4.40
CA ALA A 153 -14.35 8.00 3.60
C ALA A 153 -14.23 6.51 3.92
N LEU A 154 -13.00 6.04 4.18
CA LEU A 154 -12.70 4.66 4.55
C LEU A 154 -11.77 4.58 5.76
N PRO A 155 -11.93 3.56 6.62
CA PRO A 155 -10.95 3.29 7.66
C PRO A 155 -9.66 2.75 7.01
N PRO A 156 -8.46 3.20 7.42
CA PRO A 156 -7.22 2.80 6.78
C PRO A 156 -6.98 1.29 6.89
N CYS A 157 -6.77 0.61 5.75
CA CYS A 157 -6.42 -0.80 5.68
C CYS A 157 -4.96 -1.03 6.04
N HIS A 158 -4.02 -0.33 5.38
CA HIS A 158 -2.61 -0.29 5.77
C HIS A 158 -2.43 0.73 6.90
N ALA A 159 -2.61 0.25 8.14
CA ALA A 159 -2.88 1.08 9.30
C ALA A 159 -1.64 1.79 9.85
N PHE A 160 -0.48 1.11 9.90
CA PHE A 160 0.78 1.73 10.29
C PHE A 160 1.97 0.94 9.75
N PHE A 161 3.13 1.59 9.68
CA PHE A 161 4.36 0.96 9.29
C PHE A 161 5.54 1.45 10.14
N GLN A 162 6.58 0.65 10.21
CA GLN A 162 7.79 0.92 10.99
C GLN A 162 9.02 0.68 10.14
N PHE A 163 9.99 1.59 10.25
CA PHE A 163 11.31 1.40 9.66
C PHE A 163 12.30 0.84 10.67
N TYR A 164 13.28 0.11 10.15
CA TYR A 164 14.37 -0.48 10.90
C TYR A 164 15.68 -0.32 10.14
N VAL A 165 16.72 0.14 10.82
CA VAL A 165 18.05 0.34 10.24
C VAL A 165 19.02 -0.66 10.85
N ALA A 166 19.70 -1.44 10.01
CA ALA A 166 20.77 -2.34 10.39
C ALA A 166 21.75 -2.52 9.23
N ASP A 167 23.03 -2.61 9.52
CA ASP A 167 24.10 -2.88 8.54
C ASP A 167 24.06 -1.96 7.32
N GLY A 168 23.73 -0.67 7.53
CA GLY A 168 23.61 0.32 6.46
C GLY A 168 22.38 0.14 5.54
N LYS A 169 21.44 -0.70 5.93
CA LYS A 169 20.20 -0.97 5.18
C LYS A 169 18.98 -0.49 5.95
N LEU A 170 17.97 -0.02 5.20
CA LEU A 170 16.65 0.35 5.70
C LEU A 170 15.64 -0.72 5.32
N SER A 171 14.96 -1.28 6.31
CA SER A 171 13.82 -2.18 6.14
C SER A 171 12.53 -1.51 6.61
N CYS A 172 11.40 -1.95 6.07
CA CYS A 172 10.08 -1.48 6.46
C CYS A 172 9.16 -2.65 6.77
N GLN A 173 8.43 -2.56 7.89
CA GLN A 173 7.34 -3.48 8.20
C GLN A 173 6.02 -2.75 8.17
N LEU A 174 5.08 -3.21 7.33
CA LEU A 174 3.69 -2.75 7.28
C LEU A 174 2.81 -3.69 8.08
N TYR A 175 1.91 -3.13 8.90
CA TYR A 175 0.72 -3.84 9.38
C TYR A 175 -0.50 -3.42 8.59
N GLN A 176 -1.07 -4.35 7.83
CA GLN A 176 -2.32 -4.18 7.09
C GLN A 176 -3.43 -4.95 7.79
N ARG A 177 -4.39 -4.22 8.40
CA ARG A 177 -5.45 -4.81 9.22
C ARG A 177 -6.48 -5.61 8.41
N SER A 178 -6.71 -5.20 7.15
CA SER A 178 -7.66 -5.81 6.23
C SER A 178 -7.07 -5.79 4.82
N ALA A 179 -7.08 -6.92 4.13
CA ALA A 179 -6.36 -7.06 2.87
C ALA A 179 -7.08 -7.96 1.87
N ASP A 180 -7.63 -7.34 0.80
CA ASP A 180 -7.97 -8.07 -0.43
C ASP A 180 -6.67 -8.53 -1.08
N VAL A 181 -6.41 -9.83 -1.00
CA VAL A 181 -5.14 -10.39 -1.46
C VAL A 181 -5.01 -10.40 -2.98
N PHE A 182 -6.12 -10.41 -3.72
CA PHE A 182 -6.07 -10.47 -5.17
C PHE A 182 -5.91 -9.08 -5.81
N LEU A 183 -6.74 -8.10 -5.45
CA LEU A 183 -6.70 -6.76 -6.05
C LEU A 183 -5.74 -5.82 -5.30
N GLY A 184 -5.87 -5.70 -3.99
CA GLY A 184 -5.18 -4.69 -3.19
C GLY A 184 -3.73 -5.04 -2.85
N VAL A 185 -3.46 -6.26 -2.37
CA VAL A 185 -2.13 -6.65 -1.86
C VAL A 185 -1.01 -6.47 -2.87
N PRO A 186 -1.14 -6.79 -4.19
CA PRO A 186 -0.09 -6.51 -5.16
C PRO A 186 0.29 -5.03 -5.26
N PHE A 187 -0.68 -4.13 -5.14
CA PHE A 187 -0.47 -2.68 -5.09
C PHE A 187 0.28 -2.28 -3.82
N ASN A 188 -0.16 -2.78 -2.67
CA ASN A 188 0.45 -2.45 -1.37
C ASN A 188 1.90 -2.95 -1.28
N ILE A 189 2.22 -4.17 -1.76
CA ILE A 189 3.60 -4.68 -1.83
C ILE A 189 4.49 -3.71 -2.60
N ALA A 190 4.10 -3.35 -3.82
CA ALA A 190 4.89 -2.49 -4.68
C ALA A 190 4.99 -1.06 -4.12
N SER A 191 3.92 -0.51 -3.58
CA SER A 191 3.88 0.84 -2.98
C SER A 191 4.83 0.95 -1.78
N TYR A 192 4.76 0.03 -0.83
CA TYR A 192 5.62 0.08 0.36
C TYR A 192 7.07 -0.33 0.09
N ALA A 193 7.31 -1.23 -0.88
CA ALA A 193 8.67 -1.50 -1.37
C ALA A 193 9.28 -0.23 -1.98
N LEU A 194 8.53 0.48 -2.82
CA LEU A 194 8.96 1.75 -3.41
C LEU A 194 9.21 2.83 -2.36
N LEU A 195 8.29 3.00 -1.40
CA LEU A 195 8.47 3.91 -0.26
C LEU A 195 9.75 3.60 0.52
N THR A 196 10.02 2.32 0.78
CA THR A 196 11.23 1.88 1.48
C THR A 196 12.49 2.27 0.70
N MET A 197 12.50 2.06 -0.61
CA MET A 197 13.61 2.46 -1.49
C MET A 197 13.80 3.98 -1.51
N MET A 198 12.72 4.76 -1.60
CA MET A 198 12.75 6.22 -1.58
C MET A 198 13.33 6.75 -0.26
N VAL A 199 12.84 6.25 0.88
CA VAL A 199 13.32 6.67 2.21
C VAL A 199 14.77 6.23 2.42
N ALA A 200 15.16 5.03 1.99
CA ALA A 200 16.55 4.59 2.04
C ALA A 200 17.46 5.57 1.27
N GLN A 201 17.10 5.95 0.04
CA GLN A 201 17.86 6.89 -0.78
C GLN A 201 18.02 8.26 -0.10
N VAL A 202 16.95 8.87 0.40
CA VAL A 202 17.03 10.21 1.01
C VAL A 202 17.72 10.20 2.37
N CYS A 203 17.83 9.03 3.01
CA CYS A 203 18.59 8.83 4.24
C CYS A 203 20.03 8.36 4.00
N GLY A 204 20.46 8.12 2.76
CA GLY A 204 21.81 7.64 2.44
C GLY A 204 22.05 6.18 2.83
N LEU A 205 20.99 5.36 2.87
CA LEU A 205 21.00 3.94 3.20
C LEU A 205 20.71 3.09 1.95
N GLN A 206 21.04 1.79 2.02
CA GLN A 206 20.62 0.81 1.03
C GLN A 206 19.22 0.27 1.38
N PRO A 207 18.39 -0.10 0.41
CA PRO A 207 17.16 -0.85 0.70
C PRO A 207 17.47 -2.21 1.34
N GLY A 208 16.73 -2.56 2.38
CA GLY A 208 16.78 -3.86 3.05
C GLY A 208 15.58 -4.73 2.66
N GLU A 209 14.77 -5.12 3.62
CA GLU A 209 13.56 -5.93 3.42
C GLU A 209 12.29 -5.07 3.50
N PHE A 210 11.28 -5.46 2.72
CA PHE A 210 9.88 -5.11 3.00
C PHE A 210 9.20 -6.31 3.67
N VAL A 211 8.67 -6.10 4.87
CA VAL A 211 7.93 -7.10 5.65
C VAL A 211 6.47 -6.71 5.68
N HIS A 212 5.61 -7.56 5.11
CA HIS A 212 4.17 -7.32 5.04
C HIS A 212 3.44 -8.23 6.02
N THR A 213 2.89 -7.64 7.06
CA THR A 213 2.15 -8.31 8.12
C THR A 213 0.67 -8.00 8.00
N PHE A 214 -0.17 -9.01 8.10
CA PHE A 214 -1.62 -8.91 7.91
C PHE A 214 -2.40 -9.22 9.18
N GLY A 215 -3.53 -8.54 9.34
CA GLY A 215 -4.62 -8.93 10.19
C GLY A 215 -5.56 -9.90 9.46
N ASP A 216 -6.76 -9.42 9.07
CA ASP A 216 -7.69 -10.16 8.22
C ASP A 216 -7.22 -10.08 6.76
N VAL A 217 -6.72 -11.18 6.21
CA VAL A 217 -6.32 -11.30 4.82
C VAL A 217 -7.20 -12.28 4.09
N HIS A 218 -7.78 -11.87 2.96
CA HIS A 218 -8.91 -12.59 2.38
C HIS A 218 -8.93 -12.55 0.85
N ILE A 219 -9.64 -13.55 0.29
CA ILE A 219 -10.06 -13.63 -1.10
C ILE A 219 -11.57 -13.43 -1.13
N TYR A 220 -12.07 -12.45 -1.88
CA TYR A 220 -13.50 -12.32 -2.13
C TYR A 220 -14.02 -13.49 -2.95
N ASN A 221 -15.24 -13.98 -2.65
CA ASN A 221 -15.79 -15.18 -3.27
C ASN A 221 -15.94 -15.06 -4.80
N ASN A 222 -16.17 -13.86 -5.33
CA ASN A 222 -16.24 -13.58 -6.76
C ASN A 222 -14.87 -13.61 -7.48
N LEU A 223 -13.75 -13.72 -6.73
CA LEU A 223 -12.37 -13.71 -7.27
C LEU A 223 -11.66 -15.06 -7.17
N ILE A 224 -12.32 -16.12 -6.70
CA ILE A 224 -11.71 -17.45 -6.50
C ILE A 224 -11.15 -18.03 -7.79
N GLU A 225 -11.88 -17.93 -8.91
CA GLU A 225 -11.43 -18.47 -10.20
C GLU A 225 -10.25 -17.66 -10.77
N GLN A 226 -10.21 -16.35 -10.54
CA GLN A 226 -9.09 -15.48 -10.87
C GLN A 226 -7.82 -15.87 -10.08
N VAL A 227 -7.98 -16.16 -8.79
CA VAL A 227 -6.89 -16.62 -7.92
C VAL A 227 -6.35 -17.96 -8.41
N LYS A 228 -7.22 -18.94 -8.73
CA LYS A 228 -6.80 -20.24 -9.30
C LYS A 228 -6.04 -20.06 -10.63
N THR A 229 -6.54 -19.16 -11.50
CA THR A 229 -5.84 -18.82 -12.75
C THR A 229 -4.45 -18.25 -12.46
N GLN A 230 -4.33 -17.36 -11.48
CA GLN A 230 -3.04 -16.77 -11.11
C GLN A 230 -2.08 -17.82 -10.52
N LEU A 231 -2.58 -18.73 -9.69
CA LEU A 231 -1.80 -19.83 -9.10
C LEU A 231 -1.29 -20.85 -10.16
N SER A 232 -1.97 -20.96 -11.29
CA SER A 232 -1.50 -21.82 -12.40
C SER A 232 -0.28 -21.27 -13.18
N ARG A 233 0.17 -20.04 -12.86
CA ARG A 233 1.26 -19.36 -13.56
C ARG A 233 2.53 -19.35 -12.72
N GLU A 234 3.65 -19.75 -13.32
CA GLU A 234 4.96 -19.69 -12.68
C GLU A 234 5.47 -18.24 -12.58
N PRO A 235 5.99 -17.80 -11.41
CA PRO A 235 6.58 -16.47 -11.29
C PRO A 235 7.77 -16.30 -12.25
N ARG A 236 7.85 -15.15 -12.90
CA ARG A 236 8.99 -14.73 -13.71
C ARG A 236 9.98 -13.93 -12.86
N PRO A 237 11.22 -13.71 -13.34
CA PRO A 237 12.20 -12.89 -12.63
C PRO A 237 11.64 -11.52 -12.22
N LEU A 238 12.07 -11.01 -11.07
CA LEU A 238 11.68 -9.69 -10.58
C LEU A 238 12.24 -8.60 -11.51
N PRO A 239 11.45 -7.54 -11.75
CA PRO A 239 11.95 -6.35 -12.43
C PRO A 239 12.90 -5.54 -11.55
N THR A 240 13.57 -4.58 -12.14
CA THR A 240 14.42 -3.60 -11.44
C THR A 240 13.74 -2.25 -11.42
N MET A 241 13.60 -1.64 -10.26
CA MET A 241 13.18 -0.25 -10.12
C MET A 241 14.40 0.64 -10.01
N LYS A 242 14.54 1.59 -10.94
CA LYS A 242 15.54 2.65 -10.86
C LYS A 242 14.88 3.93 -10.39
N ILE A 243 15.52 4.59 -9.43
CA ILE A 243 15.09 5.85 -8.87
C ILE A 243 16.15 6.91 -9.20
N ASN A 244 15.74 8.09 -9.62
CA ASN A 244 16.65 9.20 -9.93
C ASN A 244 17.53 9.50 -8.70
N PRO A 245 18.86 9.28 -8.76
CA PRO A 245 19.73 9.39 -7.59
C PRO A 245 19.96 10.85 -7.14
N GLU A 246 19.59 11.83 -7.97
CA GLU A 246 19.75 13.25 -7.64
C GLU A 246 18.71 13.74 -6.64
N ILE A 247 17.59 13.03 -6.46
CA ILE A 247 16.54 13.43 -5.53
C ILE A 247 16.97 13.07 -4.10
N LYS A 248 17.03 14.10 -3.23
CA LYS A 248 17.45 13.99 -1.81
C LYS A 248 16.36 14.39 -0.81
N ASP A 249 15.23 14.87 -1.32
CA ASP A 249 14.05 15.21 -0.53
C ASP A 249 12.91 14.28 -0.93
N ILE A 250 12.29 13.62 0.05
CA ILE A 250 11.19 12.65 -0.17
C ILE A 250 9.99 13.30 -0.86
N PHE A 251 9.80 14.61 -0.67
CA PHE A 251 8.68 15.38 -1.23
C PHE A 251 8.97 15.98 -2.60
N ALA A 252 10.20 15.83 -3.10
CA ALA A 252 10.61 16.35 -4.40
C ALA A 252 10.45 15.33 -5.54
N PHE A 253 10.20 14.06 -5.22
CA PHE A 253 10.00 13.03 -6.22
C PHE A 253 8.80 13.29 -7.12
N LYS A 254 8.97 12.98 -8.41
CA LYS A 254 7.94 13.03 -9.45
C LYS A 254 7.86 11.68 -10.15
N TYR A 255 6.81 11.44 -10.89
CA TYR A 255 6.61 10.19 -11.62
C TYR A 255 7.79 9.82 -12.53
N GLU A 256 8.39 10.82 -13.18
CA GLU A 256 9.51 10.67 -14.11
C GLU A 256 10.82 10.25 -13.44
N ASP A 257 10.90 10.31 -12.11
CA ASP A 257 12.07 9.89 -11.35
C ASP A 257 12.15 8.36 -11.16
N PHE A 258 11.12 7.63 -11.62
CA PHE A 258 11.01 6.18 -11.47
C PHE A 258 11.02 5.50 -12.83
N THR A 259 11.93 4.53 -13.00
CA THR A 259 12.03 3.73 -14.23
C THR A 259 12.01 2.25 -13.88
N LEU A 260 11.00 1.52 -14.39
CA LEU A 260 10.91 0.08 -14.25
C LEU A 260 11.57 -0.61 -15.46
N GLU A 261 12.54 -1.48 -15.19
CA GLU A 261 13.24 -2.26 -16.21
C GLU A 261 12.96 -3.75 -16.06
N ASN A 262 12.94 -4.47 -17.17
CA ASN A 262 12.81 -5.94 -17.21
C ASN A 262 11.50 -6.48 -16.61
N TYR A 263 10.41 -5.71 -16.68
CA TYR A 263 9.11 -6.20 -16.25
C TYR A 263 8.42 -7.00 -17.36
N ASP A 264 8.41 -8.32 -17.20
CA ASP A 264 7.80 -9.29 -18.13
C ASP A 264 6.67 -10.07 -17.43
N PRO A 265 5.49 -9.46 -17.18
CA PRO A 265 4.39 -10.14 -16.52
C PRO A 265 3.56 -10.97 -17.50
N TYR A 266 2.82 -11.96 -16.94
CA TYR A 266 1.67 -12.53 -17.65
C TYR A 266 0.60 -11.47 -17.88
N PRO A 267 -0.34 -11.69 -18.82
CA PRO A 267 -1.47 -10.80 -19.03
C PRO A 267 -2.26 -10.53 -17.76
N ALA A 268 -2.86 -9.34 -17.65
CA ALA A 268 -3.73 -8.98 -16.55
C ALA A 268 -4.88 -9.98 -16.39
N ILE A 269 -5.30 -10.20 -15.16
CA ILE A 269 -6.51 -10.95 -14.80
C ILE A 269 -7.50 -9.92 -14.25
N LYS A 270 -8.63 -9.75 -14.93
CA LYS A 270 -9.68 -8.82 -14.48
C LYS A 270 -10.38 -9.37 -13.24
N GLY A 271 -10.66 -8.50 -12.28
CA GLY A 271 -11.50 -8.77 -11.12
C GLY A 271 -12.39 -7.58 -10.85
N GLU A 272 -13.59 -7.82 -10.35
CA GLU A 272 -14.50 -6.76 -9.91
C GLU A 272 -14.22 -6.41 -8.46
N VAL A 273 -14.20 -5.11 -8.17
CA VAL A 273 -14.04 -4.59 -6.81
C VAL A 273 -15.34 -4.82 -6.05
N SER A 274 -15.24 -5.33 -4.82
CA SER A 274 -16.39 -5.42 -3.90
C SER A 274 -16.47 -4.14 -3.07
N VAL A 275 -17.57 -3.38 -3.22
CA VAL A 275 -17.79 -2.04 -2.61
C VAL A 275 -18.89 -2.07 -1.56
#